data_bada947d883a85db19752b765e6e4299
#
_entry.id   bada947d883a85db19752b765e6e4299
#
_cell.length_a   1.000
_cell.length_b   1.000
_cell.length_c   1.000
_cell.angle_alpha   90.00
_cell.angle_beta   90.00
_cell.angle_gamma   90.00
#
_symmetry.space_group_name_H-M   'P 1'
#
loop_
_entity.id
_entity.type
_entity.pdbx_description
1 polymer ?
#
loop_
_entity_poly.entity_id
_entity_poly.type
_entity_poly.pdbx_seq_one_letter_code
_entity_poly.pdbx_strand_id
1 'polypeptide(L)'
;MPLASYLRGMTHTAPKWQAHPTCSHVFKRTGSDQWWIRLRSPTKTTEESLRTSDARQAEIWALPKIGAHKAALLAAKPRFEESRWYEYEPGREHIGPEGERIIATKDSLIYLDANGAIIGEPRPNGGAEYRHPTRLKEPSWELFDRELARAAAPKKNGGDDDLLEVYIAQARKGRGLADHQAKEARDTLALFKEVTKGMAIKDATRADGRRVVEHLKGLGLKSATIQKRLGWLVAMSKFAIDEGRLKFNAFSGVAKQGDDAERRLPLSDDDIAAIKANLDKLRERDQLLLRLLATTGMRFSEAYQIKEEMTEGGCRYVVVGTKNEQSLRRVPLPQDVLPFLPTGGIKGPLFTGASSGALLKRFSVFLDKKCGITDPNKTLHSLRHRAADKLRAAECPTDIRYALLGHEKKTIADGYGAGFAVPVLRKWIDKIGF
;
A
#
# COMPACT_ATOMS: atom_id res chain seq x y z
N MET A 1 21.95 -58.26 4.87
CA MET A 1 22.19 -57.75 3.50
C MET A 1 21.84 -56.31 3.51
N PRO A 2 22.77 -55.36 3.29
CA PRO A 2 22.57 -53.95 3.56
C PRO A 2 21.93 -53.22 2.38
N LEU A 3 21.06 -52.25 2.73
CA LEU A 3 20.32 -51.31 1.88
C LEU A 3 21.20 -50.26 1.13
N ALA A 4 22.46 -50.59 0.83
CA ALA A 4 23.43 -49.63 0.29
C ALA A 4 23.59 -49.65 -1.24
N SER A 5 22.76 -50.40 -1.99
CA SER A 5 22.91 -50.56 -3.44
C SER A 5 21.87 -49.88 -4.32
N TYR A 6 20.95 -49.06 -3.77
CA TYR A 6 19.89 -48.42 -4.56
C TYR A 6 20.09 -46.93 -4.82
N LEU A 7 21.21 -46.34 -4.40
CA LEU A 7 21.48 -44.88 -4.55
C LEU A 7 22.64 -44.55 -5.51
N ARG A 8 22.98 -45.44 -6.45
CA ARG A 8 23.91 -45.11 -7.54
C ARG A 8 23.18 -45.02 -8.86
N GLY A 9 22.73 -43.83 -9.22
CA GLY A 9 22.14 -43.61 -10.54
C GLY A 9 21.48 -42.26 -10.78
N MET A 10 21.42 -41.32 -9.79
CA MET A 10 20.96 -39.95 -10.05
C MET A 10 22.17 -39.04 -10.22
N THR A 11 22.69 -38.94 -11.43
CA THR A 11 23.56 -37.84 -11.82
C THR A 11 22.69 -36.58 -11.80
N HIS A 12 22.85 -35.76 -10.78
CA HIS A 12 22.38 -34.34 -10.82
C HIS A 12 23.14 -33.67 -11.96
N THR A 13 22.53 -33.63 -13.14
CA THR A 13 22.98 -32.71 -14.20
C THR A 13 22.82 -31.32 -13.69
N ALA A 14 23.93 -30.57 -13.58
CA ALA A 14 23.91 -29.16 -13.21
C ALA A 14 22.86 -28.41 -14.07
N PRO A 15 22.12 -27.49 -13.51
CA PRO A 15 21.07 -26.78 -14.24
C PRO A 15 21.68 -26.14 -15.48
N LYS A 16 21.08 -26.37 -16.66
CA LYS A 16 21.55 -25.86 -17.97
C LYS A 16 21.49 -24.30 -18.06
N TRP A 17 21.15 -23.62 -16.97
CA TRP A 17 21.01 -22.17 -16.91
C TRP A 17 21.17 -21.64 -15.48
N GLN A 18 21.58 -20.39 -15.36
CA GLN A 18 21.67 -19.64 -14.09
C GLN A 18 20.57 -18.58 -14.07
N ALA A 19 19.77 -18.54 -13.01
CA ALA A 19 18.73 -17.53 -12.82
C ALA A 19 19.33 -16.15 -12.51
N HIS A 20 18.66 -15.10 -12.98
CA HIS A 20 18.98 -13.71 -12.60
C HIS A 20 18.53 -13.48 -11.14
N PRO A 21 19.30 -12.75 -10.30
CA PRO A 21 19.01 -12.58 -8.88
C PRO A 21 17.65 -11.90 -8.59
N THR A 22 17.23 -10.97 -9.43
CA THR A 22 16.05 -10.12 -9.21
C THR A 22 14.97 -10.23 -10.27
N CYS A 23 15.24 -10.85 -11.43
CA CYS A 23 14.31 -10.94 -12.55
C CYS A 23 14.05 -12.37 -13.01
N SER A 24 12.91 -12.93 -12.67
CA SER A 24 12.54 -14.32 -12.97
C SER A 24 12.43 -14.67 -14.47
N HIS A 25 12.37 -13.66 -15.35
CA HIS A 25 12.31 -13.83 -16.81
C HIS A 25 13.69 -13.84 -17.47
N VAL A 26 14.74 -13.51 -16.70
CA VAL A 26 16.11 -13.36 -17.19
C VAL A 26 17.00 -14.48 -16.67
N PHE A 27 17.86 -15.03 -17.51
CA PHE A 27 18.74 -16.14 -17.17
C PHE A 27 20.02 -16.12 -18.02
N LYS A 28 21.09 -16.78 -17.54
CA LYS A 28 22.26 -17.13 -18.34
C LYS A 28 22.20 -18.59 -18.75
N ARG A 29 22.54 -18.88 -19.99
CA ARG A 29 22.76 -20.27 -20.44
C ARG A 29 24.14 -20.75 -19.98
N THR A 30 24.25 -22.01 -19.67
CA THR A 30 25.56 -22.63 -19.38
C THR A 30 26.49 -22.47 -20.58
N GLY A 31 27.67 -21.91 -20.35
CA GLY A 31 28.66 -21.61 -21.41
C GLY A 31 28.44 -20.30 -22.15
N SER A 32 27.51 -19.44 -21.72
CA SER A 32 27.29 -18.11 -22.28
C SER A 32 27.54 -17.02 -21.23
N ASP A 33 28.29 -16.00 -21.59
CA ASP A 33 28.47 -14.82 -20.74
C ASP A 33 27.30 -13.82 -20.83
N GLN A 34 26.41 -14.03 -21.80
CA GLN A 34 25.29 -13.12 -22.03
C GLN A 34 24.03 -13.54 -21.28
N TRP A 35 23.27 -12.54 -20.83
CA TRP A 35 21.94 -12.72 -20.29
C TRP A 35 20.89 -12.88 -21.38
N TRP A 36 19.88 -13.71 -21.13
CA TRP A 36 18.78 -14.03 -22.02
C TRP A 36 17.45 -13.73 -21.33
N ILE A 37 16.44 -13.33 -22.10
CA ILE A 37 15.07 -13.24 -21.63
C ILE A 37 14.23 -14.39 -22.16
N ARG A 38 13.36 -14.93 -21.30
CA ARG A 38 12.37 -15.96 -21.64
C ARG A 38 10.97 -15.44 -21.40
N LEU A 39 10.19 -15.35 -22.45
CA LEU A 39 8.79 -14.93 -22.41
C LEU A 39 7.89 -16.08 -22.82
N ARG A 40 6.97 -16.47 -21.97
CA ARG A 40 6.07 -17.61 -22.18
C ARG A 40 4.65 -17.15 -22.42
N SER A 41 4.04 -17.61 -23.50
CA SER A 41 2.61 -17.51 -23.78
C SER A 41 2.00 -18.93 -23.72
N PRO A 42 0.67 -19.08 -23.71
CA PRO A 42 0.01 -20.39 -23.73
C PRO A 42 0.43 -21.26 -24.91
N THR A 43 0.74 -20.66 -26.05
CA THR A 43 1.04 -21.36 -27.31
C THR A 43 2.52 -21.34 -27.68
N LYS A 44 3.34 -20.44 -27.08
CA LYS A 44 4.72 -20.26 -27.52
C LYS A 44 5.62 -19.77 -26.39
N THR A 45 6.83 -20.30 -26.33
CA THR A 45 7.94 -19.74 -25.52
C THR A 45 8.96 -19.11 -26.45
N THR A 46 9.30 -17.85 -26.21
CA THR A 46 10.36 -17.14 -26.94
C THR A 46 11.53 -16.86 -26.03
N GLU A 47 12.74 -17.04 -26.54
CA GLU A 47 13.98 -16.72 -25.84
C GLU A 47 14.82 -15.80 -26.75
N GLU A 48 15.34 -14.74 -26.15
CA GLU A 48 16.12 -13.74 -26.87
C GLU A 48 17.33 -13.33 -26.03
N SER A 49 18.48 -13.15 -26.67
CA SER A 49 19.68 -12.63 -26.01
C SER A 49 19.50 -11.13 -25.73
N LEU A 50 19.83 -10.72 -24.52
CA LEU A 50 19.87 -9.31 -24.12
C LEU A 50 21.21 -8.65 -24.50
N ARG A 51 22.13 -9.40 -25.13
CA ARG A 51 23.42 -8.92 -25.63
C ARG A 51 24.27 -8.17 -24.59
N THR A 52 24.13 -8.53 -23.32
CA THR A 52 24.91 -7.98 -22.22
C THR A 52 25.33 -9.07 -21.24
N SER A 53 26.52 -8.93 -20.68
CA SER A 53 27.02 -9.76 -19.56
C SER A 53 26.73 -9.14 -18.19
N ASP A 54 26.37 -7.85 -18.16
CA ASP A 54 26.02 -7.12 -16.95
C ASP A 54 24.57 -7.44 -16.50
N ALA A 55 24.40 -7.88 -15.25
CA ALA A 55 23.12 -8.28 -14.71
C ALA A 55 22.13 -7.11 -14.59
N ARG A 56 22.61 -5.95 -14.14
CA ARG A 56 21.76 -4.77 -13.94
C ARG A 56 21.28 -4.20 -15.28
N GLN A 57 22.15 -4.20 -16.28
CA GLN A 57 21.80 -3.79 -17.64
C GLN A 57 20.81 -4.78 -18.28
N ALA A 58 20.97 -6.09 -18.02
CA ALA A 58 20.04 -7.10 -18.48
C ALA A 58 18.64 -6.92 -17.90
N GLU A 59 18.53 -6.58 -16.62
CA GLU A 59 17.25 -6.28 -15.98
C GLU A 59 16.58 -5.06 -16.62
N ILE A 60 17.31 -3.97 -16.82
CA ILE A 60 16.80 -2.74 -17.45
C ILE A 60 16.27 -3.03 -18.86
N TRP A 61 16.99 -3.80 -19.66
CA TRP A 61 16.58 -4.11 -21.05
C TRP A 61 15.47 -5.17 -21.14
N ALA A 62 15.31 -6.01 -20.12
CA ALA A 62 14.22 -6.98 -20.03
C ALA A 62 12.88 -6.33 -19.70
N LEU A 63 12.84 -5.28 -18.86
CA LEU A 63 11.61 -4.67 -18.37
C LEU A 63 10.63 -4.23 -19.46
N PRO A 64 11.03 -3.50 -20.52
CA PRO A 64 10.11 -3.12 -21.61
C PRO A 64 9.54 -4.33 -22.34
N LYS A 65 10.38 -5.36 -22.58
CA LYS A 65 9.97 -6.60 -23.27
C LYS A 65 8.97 -7.41 -22.46
N ILE A 66 9.16 -7.49 -21.13
CA ILE A 66 8.24 -8.12 -20.18
C ILE A 66 6.91 -7.35 -20.16
N GLY A 67 6.96 -6.03 -20.12
CA GLY A 67 5.79 -5.15 -20.15
C GLY A 67 4.97 -5.35 -21.42
N ALA A 68 5.59 -5.29 -22.59
CA ALA A 68 4.95 -5.52 -23.88
C ALA A 68 4.34 -6.93 -23.98
N HIS A 69 5.06 -7.96 -23.50
CA HIS A 69 4.57 -9.34 -23.49
C HIS A 69 3.33 -9.51 -22.58
N LYS A 70 3.35 -8.92 -21.39
CA LYS A 70 2.19 -8.94 -20.49
C LYS A 70 0.98 -8.20 -21.08
N ALA A 71 1.22 -7.07 -21.73
CA ALA A 71 0.16 -6.32 -22.42
C ALA A 71 -0.45 -7.14 -23.58
N ALA A 72 0.38 -7.82 -24.37
CA ALA A 72 -0.08 -8.71 -25.44
C ALA A 72 -0.87 -9.91 -24.91
N LEU A 73 -0.47 -10.50 -23.77
CA LEU A 73 -1.19 -11.58 -23.13
C LEU A 73 -2.57 -11.12 -22.59
N LEU A 74 -2.65 -9.89 -22.08
CA LEU A 74 -3.89 -9.29 -21.60
C LEU A 74 -4.83 -8.95 -22.79
N ALA A 75 -4.27 -8.45 -23.89
CA ALA A 75 -5.03 -8.16 -25.10
C ALA A 75 -5.52 -9.45 -25.84
N ALA A 76 -4.74 -10.52 -25.74
CA ALA A 76 -5.09 -11.84 -26.32
C ALA A 76 -6.05 -12.67 -25.45
N LYS A 77 -6.36 -12.22 -24.23
CA LYS A 77 -7.48 -12.82 -23.48
C LYS A 77 -8.77 -12.49 -24.24
N PRO A 78 -9.58 -13.49 -24.64
CA PRO A 78 -10.89 -13.20 -25.17
C PRO A 78 -11.62 -12.32 -24.14
N ARG A 79 -12.11 -11.17 -24.58
CA ARG A 79 -13.08 -10.39 -23.79
C ARG A 79 -14.28 -11.30 -23.64
N PHE A 80 -14.51 -11.77 -22.42
CA PHE A 80 -15.76 -12.40 -22.07
C PHE A 80 -16.83 -11.30 -22.24
N GLU A 81 -17.57 -11.37 -23.33
CA GLU A 81 -18.77 -10.55 -23.48
C GLU A 81 -19.78 -11.05 -22.45
N GLU A 82 -20.10 -10.22 -21.47
CA GLU A 82 -21.13 -10.48 -20.45
C GLU A 82 -22.50 -10.80 -21.03
N SER A 83 -22.68 -10.60 -22.35
CA SER A 83 -23.93 -10.82 -23.09
C SER A 83 -24.31 -12.28 -23.33
N ARG A 84 -23.44 -13.27 -23.12
CA ARG A 84 -23.73 -14.69 -23.39
C ARG A 84 -24.40 -15.47 -22.27
N TRP A 85 -24.58 -14.89 -21.09
CA TRP A 85 -25.25 -15.54 -19.97
C TRP A 85 -26.72 -15.93 -20.22
N TYR A 86 -27.37 -15.29 -21.18
CA TYR A 86 -28.76 -15.49 -21.51
C TYR A 86 -29.02 -16.63 -22.54
N GLU A 87 -27.96 -17.24 -23.07
CA GLU A 87 -28.06 -18.29 -24.09
C GLU A 87 -28.18 -19.71 -23.50
N TYR A 88 -28.00 -19.90 -22.20
CA TYR A 88 -28.04 -21.20 -21.55
C TYR A 88 -29.42 -21.42 -20.87
N GLU A 89 -30.17 -22.38 -21.39
CA GLU A 89 -31.45 -22.76 -20.75
C GLU A 89 -31.18 -23.52 -19.44
N PRO A 90 -31.74 -23.09 -18.29
CA PRO A 90 -31.57 -23.78 -17.02
C PRO A 90 -32.07 -25.26 -17.12
N GLY A 91 -31.22 -26.17 -16.61
CA GLY A 91 -31.51 -27.60 -16.62
C GLY A 91 -31.09 -28.35 -17.89
N ARG A 92 -30.57 -27.66 -18.92
CA ARG A 92 -29.98 -28.28 -20.11
C ARG A 92 -28.48 -28.39 -20.01
N GLU A 93 -27.96 -29.44 -20.62
CA GLU A 93 -26.52 -29.65 -20.80
C GLU A 93 -26.09 -29.03 -22.13
N HIS A 94 -25.01 -28.24 -22.10
CA HIS A 94 -24.41 -27.61 -23.25
C HIS A 94 -22.96 -28.09 -23.40
N ILE A 95 -22.43 -28.01 -24.60
CA ILE A 95 -21.01 -28.30 -24.87
C ILE A 95 -20.32 -26.96 -25.09
N GLY A 96 -19.31 -26.64 -24.27
CA GLY A 96 -18.55 -25.44 -24.39
C GLY A 96 -17.53 -25.46 -25.55
N PRO A 97 -16.88 -24.34 -25.85
CA PRO A 97 -15.99 -24.18 -26.99
C PRO A 97 -14.77 -25.13 -27.00
N GLU A 98 -14.39 -25.66 -25.85
CA GLU A 98 -13.25 -26.60 -25.71
C GLU A 98 -13.72 -28.05 -25.47
N GLY A 99 -15.01 -28.33 -25.65
CA GLY A 99 -15.60 -29.65 -25.50
C GLY A 99 -15.99 -30.03 -24.07
N GLU A 100 -15.94 -29.10 -23.13
CA GLU A 100 -16.42 -29.27 -21.77
C GLU A 100 -17.94 -29.32 -21.72
N ARG A 101 -18.47 -30.13 -20.80
CA ARG A 101 -19.93 -30.21 -20.56
C ARG A 101 -20.32 -29.10 -19.58
N ILE A 102 -21.30 -28.31 -19.92
CA ILE A 102 -21.79 -27.18 -19.11
C ILE A 102 -23.25 -27.45 -18.75
N ILE A 103 -23.56 -27.46 -17.46
CA ILE A 103 -24.95 -27.54 -16.97
C ILE A 103 -25.31 -26.17 -16.41
N ALA A 104 -26.28 -25.51 -17.04
CA ALA A 104 -26.86 -24.28 -16.54
C ALA A 104 -27.84 -24.59 -15.40
N THR A 105 -27.67 -23.95 -14.26
CA THR A 105 -28.67 -23.93 -13.20
C THR A 105 -29.34 -22.55 -13.16
N LYS A 106 -30.36 -22.38 -12.34
CA LYS A 106 -31.08 -21.11 -12.23
C LYS A 106 -30.20 -19.94 -11.78
N ASP A 107 -29.11 -20.25 -11.07
CA ASP A 107 -28.25 -19.23 -10.43
C ASP A 107 -26.74 -19.41 -10.75
N SER A 108 -26.35 -20.42 -11.55
CA SER A 108 -24.93 -20.72 -11.82
C SER A 108 -24.72 -21.64 -13.03
N LEU A 109 -23.47 -21.68 -13.53
CA LEU A 109 -23.01 -22.65 -14.53
C LEU A 109 -22.07 -23.65 -13.87
N ILE A 110 -22.33 -24.95 -14.09
CA ILE A 110 -21.47 -26.04 -13.62
C ILE A 110 -20.70 -26.61 -14.80
N TYR A 111 -19.38 -26.65 -14.74
CA TYR A 111 -18.52 -27.22 -15.78
C TYR A 111 -18.08 -28.62 -15.37
N LEU A 112 -18.24 -29.57 -16.29
CA LEU A 112 -17.87 -30.97 -16.09
C LEU A 112 -16.78 -31.37 -17.10
N ASP A 113 -15.87 -32.26 -16.71
CA ASP A 113 -14.96 -32.93 -17.64
C ASP A 113 -15.66 -34.03 -18.42
N ALA A 114 -14.95 -34.68 -19.35
CA ALA A 114 -15.47 -35.78 -20.17
C ALA A 114 -15.98 -36.98 -19.34
N ASN A 115 -15.57 -37.10 -18.07
CA ASN A 115 -15.97 -38.16 -17.14
C ASN A 115 -17.13 -37.74 -16.20
N GLY A 116 -17.59 -36.47 -16.30
CA GLY A 116 -18.65 -35.92 -15.46
C GLY A 116 -18.17 -35.39 -14.11
N ALA A 117 -16.87 -35.21 -13.89
CA ALA A 117 -16.35 -34.60 -12.68
C ALA A 117 -16.42 -33.06 -12.79
N ILE A 118 -16.78 -32.39 -11.69
CA ILE A 118 -16.88 -30.93 -11.66
C ILE A 118 -15.49 -30.31 -11.76
N ILE A 119 -15.25 -29.48 -12.79
CA ILE A 119 -13.98 -28.82 -13.07
C ILE A 119 -13.98 -27.32 -12.79
N GLY A 120 -15.13 -26.76 -12.35
CA GLY A 120 -15.27 -25.37 -11.96
C GLY A 120 -16.27 -25.20 -10.84
N GLU A 121 -15.94 -24.39 -9.83
CA GLU A 121 -16.87 -24.05 -8.74
C GLU A 121 -17.67 -22.78 -9.09
N PRO A 122 -18.99 -22.77 -8.86
CA PRO A 122 -19.82 -21.60 -9.06
C PRO A 122 -19.49 -20.50 -8.04
N ARG A 123 -19.32 -19.27 -8.47
CA ARG A 123 -19.19 -18.12 -7.58
C ARG A 123 -20.56 -17.53 -7.26
N PRO A 124 -20.77 -17.01 -6.03
CA PRO A 124 -22.05 -16.43 -5.59
C PRO A 124 -22.55 -15.23 -6.40
N ASN A 125 -21.73 -14.67 -7.29
CA ASN A 125 -22.05 -13.50 -8.13
C ASN A 125 -22.09 -13.84 -9.64
N GLY A 126 -22.34 -15.09 -10.01
CA GLY A 126 -22.56 -15.46 -11.40
C GLY A 126 -21.32 -15.59 -12.28
N GLY A 127 -20.11 -15.59 -11.73
CA GLY A 127 -18.87 -15.86 -12.47
C GLY A 127 -18.31 -17.24 -12.11
N ALA A 128 -18.03 -18.10 -13.07
CA ALA A 128 -17.26 -19.33 -12.88
C ALA A 128 -15.82 -19.12 -13.36
N GLU A 129 -14.84 -19.59 -12.60
CA GLU A 129 -13.45 -19.65 -13.05
C GLU A 129 -13.19 -21.04 -13.62
N TYR A 130 -13.10 -21.11 -14.94
CA TYR A 130 -12.76 -22.34 -15.65
C TYR A 130 -11.31 -22.73 -15.37
N ARG A 131 -11.08 -23.89 -14.75
CA ARG A 131 -9.75 -24.48 -14.57
C ARG A 131 -9.55 -25.58 -15.62
N HIS A 132 -8.78 -25.28 -16.65
CA HIS A 132 -8.40 -26.28 -17.66
C HIS A 132 -7.61 -27.43 -17.00
N PRO A 133 -7.98 -28.71 -17.24
CA PRO A 133 -7.32 -29.87 -16.61
C PRO A 133 -5.82 -29.97 -16.88
N THR A 134 -5.32 -29.44 -18.00
CA THR A 134 -3.90 -29.41 -18.38
C THR A 134 -3.07 -28.34 -17.64
N ARG A 135 -3.70 -27.54 -16.78
CA ARG A 135 -3.01 -26.59 -15.90
C ARG A 135 -2.94 -27.02 -14.43
N LEU A 136 -2.86 -28.28 -14.14
CA LEU A 136 -2.27 -28.75 -12.92
C LEU A 136 -0.78 -28.39 -13.00
N LYS A 137 -0.46 -27.13 -12.76
CA LYS A 137 0.87 -26.74 -12.30
C LYS A 137 1.11 -27.55 -11.04
N GLU A 138 2.28 -28.17 -10.97
CA GLU A 138 2.81 -28.63 -9.68
C GLU A 138 2.47 -27.55 -8.65
N PRO A 139 1.84 -27.91 -7.52
CA PRO A 139 1.49 -26.94 -6.49
C PRO A 139 2.76 -26.14 -6.21
N SER A 140 2.71 -24.82 -6.35
CA SER A 140 3.82 -24.03 -5.84
C SER A 140 3.90 -24.37 -4.36
N TRP A 141 5.11 -24.65 -3.86
CA TRP A 141 5.32 -24.97 -2.45
C TRP A 141 4.67 -23.94 -1.54
N GLU A 142 4.55 -22.70 -2.01
CA GLU A 142 3.82 -21.62 -1.35
C GLU A 142 2.31 -21.86 -1.21
N LEU A 143 1.66 -22.53 -2.17
CA LEU A 143 0.25 -22.94 -2.06
C LEU A 143 0.11 -24.13 -1.13
N PHE A 144 1.03 -25.08 -1.20
CA PHE A 144 1.06 -26.25 -0.34
C PHE A 144 1.41 -25.87 1.11
N ASP A 145 2.39 -24.98 1.31
CA ASP A 145 2.70 -24.40 2.63
C ASP A 145 1.54 -23.57 3.17
N ARG A 146 0.80 -22.88 2.31
CA ARG A 146 -0.40 -22.13 2.70
C ARG A 146 -1.56 -23.05 3.08
N GLU A 147 -1.75 -24.16 2.36
CA GLU A 147 -2.75 -25.16 2.70
C GLU A 147 -2.33 -26.02 3.90
N LEU A 148 -1.06 -26.35 4.04
CA LEU A 148 -0.52 -26.99 5.25
C LEU A 148 -0.59 -26.07 6.47
N ALA A 149 -0.30 -24.78 6.32
CA ALA A 149 -0.50 -23.78 7.36
C ALA A 149 -2.00 -23.59 7.69
N ARG A 150 -2.88 -23.70 6.69
CA ARG A 150 -4.35 -23.70 6.85
C ARG A 150 -4.87 -24.97 7.53
N ALA A 151 -4.29 -26.14 7.20
CA ALA A 151 -4.65 -27.42 7.81
C ALA A 151 -4.00 -27.62 9.18
N ALA A 152 -2.84 -27.04 9.42
CA ALA A 152 -2.13 -27.04 10.71
C ALA A 152 -2.56 -25.91 11.64
N ALA A 153 -3.27 -24.89 11.13
CA ALA A 153 -3.89 -23.90 11.99
C ALA A 153 -4.88 -24.64 12.90
N PRO A 154 -4.70 -24.57 14.20
CA PRO A 154 -5.61 -25.24 15.12
C PRO A 154 -7.01 -24.71 14.84
N LYS A 155 -7.96 -25.60 14.51
CA LYS A 155 -9.40 -25.35 14.52
C LYS A 155 -9.82 -25.11 15.97
N LYS A 156 -9.22 -24.13 16.63
CA LYS A 156 -9.75 -23.57 17.84
C LYS A 156 -10.93 -22.73 17.42
N ASN A 157 -12.09 -23.04 17.96
CA ASN A 157 -13.20 -22.10 18.12
C ASN A 157 -12.71 -20.98 19.04
N GLY A 158 -11.67 -20.28 18.64
CA GLY A 158 -11.13 -19.14 19.33
C GLY A 158 -12.18 -18.03 19.29
N GLY A 159 -12.37 -17.36 20.41
CA GLY A 159 -13.26 -16.21 20.50
C GLY A 159 -12.81 -15.07 19.60
N ASP A 160 -13.52 -13.93 19.68
CA ASP A 160 -13.19 -12.73 18.91
C ASP A 160 -11.77 -12.20 19.16
N ASP A 161 -11.22 -12.43 20.35
CA ASP A 161 -9.86 -12.01 20.70
C ASP A 161 -8.82 -12.82 19.92
N ASP A 162 -9.00 -14.13 19.79
CA ASP A 162 -8.12 -14.97 19.00
C ASP A 162 -8.21 -14.61 17.51
N LEU A 163 -9.44 -14.31 17.02
CA LEU A 163 -9.65 -13.85 15.66
C LEU A 163 -8.94 -12.52 15.41
N LEU A 164 -9.00 -11.61 16.36
CA LEU A 164 -8.33 -10.31 16.29
C LEU A 164 -6.82 -10.46 16.24
N GLU A 165 -6.22 -11.31 17.08
CA GLU A 165 -4.76 -11.50 17.09
C GLU A 165 -4.26 -12.14 15.76
N VAL A 166 -5.02 -13.09 15.22
CA VAL A 166 -4.72 -13.66 13.88
C VAL A 166 -4.83 -12.57 12.81
N TYR A 167 -5.88 -11.74 12.84
CA TYR A 167 -6.01 -10.61 11.92
C TYR A 167 -4.86 -9.62 12.07
N ILE A 168 -4.46 -9.26 13.29
CA ILE A 168 -3.33 -8.35 13.54
C ILE A 168 -2.04 -8.89 12.92
N ALA A 169 -1.78 -10.18 13.11
CA ALA A 169 -0.57 -10.84 12.59
C ALA A 169 -0.55 -10.95 11.05
N GLN A 170 -1.70 -11.22 10.44
CA GLN A 170 -1.81 -11.47 8.99
C GLN A 170 -2.15 -10.25 8.15
N ALA A 171 -2.56 -9.15 8.78
CA ALA A 171 -2.91 -7.92 8.07
C ALA A 171 -1.77 -7.43 7.16
N ARG A 172 -2.10 -6.64 6.12
CA ARG A 172 -1.14 -6.05 5.19
C ARG A 172 -0.27 -7.06 4.45
N LYS A 173 -0.89 -8.11 3.91
CA LYS A 173 -0.18 -9.17 3.16
C LYS A 173 0.87 -9.88 4.02
N GLY A 174 0.52 -10.22 5.26
CA GLY A 174 1.39 -10.95 6.17
C GLY A 174 2.43 -10.13 6.92
N ARG A 175 2.45 -8.78 6.75
CA ARG A 175 3.39 -7.90 7.49
C ARG A 175 2.92 -7.54 8.90
N GLY A 176 1.68 -7.86 9.24
CA GLY A 176 1.05 -7.48 10.50
C GLY A 176 0.67 -5.99 10.60
N LEU A 177 -0.03 -5.63 11.64
CA LEU A 177 -0.30 -4.24 12.00
C LEU A 177 0.87 -3.67 12.81
N ALA A 178 1.13 -2.37 12.67
CA ALA A 178 2.03 -1.66 13.59
C ALA A 178 1.41 -1.61 15.00
N ASP A 179 2.24 -1.56 16.06
CA ASP A 179 1.81 -1.64 17.46
C ASP A 179 0.67 -0.70 17.81
N HIS A 180 0.73 0.56 17.39
CA HIS A 180 -0.32 1.54 17.64
C HIS A 180 -1.64 1.19 16.93
N GLN A 181 -1.59 0.55 15.77
CA GLN A 181 -2.78 0.12 15.04
C GLN A 181 -3.36 -1.16 15.64
N ALA A 182 -2.49 -2.09 16.07
CA ALA A 182 -2.89 -3.27 16.81
C ALA A 182 -3.61 -2.87 18.11
N LYS A 183 -3.06 -1.86 18.82
CA LYS A 183 -3.71 -1.30 20.01
C LYS A 183 -5.07 -0.69 19.67
N GLU A 184 -5.18 0.16 18.64
CA GLU A 184 -6.45 0.75 18.22
C GLU A 184 -7.50 -0.33 17.85
N ALA A 185 -7.08 -1.41 17.20
CA ALA A 185 -7.97 -2.53 16.86
C ALA A 185 -8.48 -3.26 18.13
N ARG A 186 -7.58 -3.54 19.09
CA ARG A 186 -7.94 -4.14 20.39
C ARG A 186 -8.88 -3.25 21.18
N ASP A 187 -8.56 -1.96 21.30
CA ASP A 187 -9.40 -0.98 21.99
C ASP A 187 -10.80 -0.89 21.35
N THR A 188 -10.89 -1.04 20.02
CA THR A 188 -12.18 -1.01 19.32
C THR A 188 -13.00 -2.28 19.54
N LEU A 189 -12.36 -3.46 19.57
CA LEU A 189 -13.06 -4.71 19.91
C LEU A 189 -13.54 -4.69 21.37
N ALA A 190 -12.72 -4.21 22.29
CA ALA A 190 -13.10 -4.04 23.69
C ALA A 190 -14.33 -3.13 23.85
N LEU A 191 -14.32 -1.98 23.14
CA LEU A 191 -15.47 -1.06 23.10
C LEU A 191 -16.73 -1.73 22.55
N PHE A 192 -16.62 -2.51 21.45
CA PHE A 192 -17.76 -3.25 20.94
C PHE A 192 -18.33 -4.21 21.99
N LYS A 193 -17.48 -4.98 22.65
CA LYS A 193 -17.90 -5.90 23.74
C LYS A 193 -18.55 -5.16 24.91
N GLU A 194 -18.02 -4.01 25.30
CA GLU A 194 -18.58 -3.15 26.32
C GLU A 194 -20.01 -2.70 25.97
N VAL A 195 -20.18 -2.09 24.78
CA VAL A 195 -21.47 -1.56 24.29
C VAL A 195 -22.52 -2.66 24.10
N THR A 196 -22.09 -3.87 23.75
CA THR A 196 -22.97 -5.00 23.46
C THR A 196 -23.05 -6.03 24.61
N LYS A 197 -22.47 -5.71 25.76
CA LYS A 197 -22.47 -6.58 26.95
C LYS A 197 -21.85 -7.98 26.70
N GLY A 198 -20.71 -7.99 26.01
CA GLY A 198 -19.93 -9.19 25.75
C GLY A 198 -20.37 -10.00 24.53
N MET A 199 -21.21 -9.43 23.64
CA MET A 199 -21.64 -10.12 22.42
C MET A 199 -20.45 -10.50 21.53
N ALA A 200 -20.48 -11.71 20.98
CA ALA A 200 -19.50 -12.12 19.98
C ALA A 200 -19.80 -11.48 18.61
N ILE A 201 -18.76 -11.18 17.84
CA ILE A 201 -18.91 -10.56 16.49
C ILE A 201 -19.76 -11.43 15.55
N LYS A 202 -19.69 -12.75 15.68
CA LYS A 202 -20.49 -13.69 14.88
C LYS A 202 -22.01 -13.53 15.07
N ASP A 203 -22.42 -13.05 16.23
CA ASP A 203 -23.83 -12.88 16.61
C ASP A 203 -24.30 -11.42 16.38
N ALA A 204 -23.38 -10.52 16.01
CA ALA A 204 -23.67 -9.11 15.82
C ALA A 204 -24.56 -8.86 14.59
N THR A 205 -25.52 -7.97 14.78
CA THR A 205 -26.40 -7.46 13.74
C THR A 205 -26.00 -6.03 13.32
N ARG A 206 -26.57 -5.53 12.23
CA ARG A 206 -26.42 -4.13 11.83
C ARG A 206 -26.95 -3.15 12.89
N ALA A 207 -27.94 -3.58 13.69
CA ALA A 207 -28.44 -2.77 14.81
C ALA A 207 -27.37 -2.59 15.90
N ASP A 208 -26.58 -3.63 16.16
CA ASP A 208 -25.49 -3.58 17.12
C ASP A 208 -24.35 -2.68 16.62
N GLY A 209 -24.02 -2.75 15.33
CA GLY A 209 -23.10 -1.80 14.71
C GLY A 209 -23.56 -0.35 14.86
N ARG A 210 -24.86 -0.07 14.66
CA ARG A 210 -25.43 1.27 14.89
C ARG A 210 -25.36 1.69 16.36
N ARG A 211 -25.59 0.77 17.33
CA ARG A 211 -25.42 1.08 18.76
C ARG A 211 -23.99 1.53 19.09
N VAL A 212 -22.98 0.90 18.51
CA VAL A 212 -21.59 1.34 18.67
C VAL A 212 -21.38 2.74 18.11
N VAL A 213 -21.95 3.05 16.92
CA VAL A 213 -21.87 4.40 16.34
C VAL A 213 -22.51 5.44 17.24
N GLU A 214 -23.73 5.18 17.75
CA GLU A 214 -24.44 6.10 18.65
C GLU A 214 -23.70 6.29 19.97
N HIS A 215 -23.11 5.24 20.53
CA HIS A 215 -22.26 5.35 21.71
C HIS A 215 -21.06 6.29 21.45
N LEU A 216 -20.35 6.10 20.31
CA LEU A 216 -19.21 6.95 19.93
C LEU A 216 -19.62 8.41 19.67
N LYS A 217 -20.80 8.65 19.11
CA LYS A 217 -21.38 9.98 18.98
C LYS A 217 -21.68 10.62 20.35
N GLY A 218 -22.23 9.84 21.26
CA GLY A 218 -22.48 10.26 22.64
C GLY A 218 -21.22 10.69 23.38
N LEU A 219 -20.04 10.15 23.00
CA LEU A 219 -18.74 10.60 23.48
C LEU A 219 -18.22 11.87 22.79
N GLY A 220 -19.00 12.51 21.91
CA GLY A 220 -18.63 13.72 21.19
C GLY A 220 -17.61 13.51 20.07
N LEU A 221 -17.43 12.28 19.59
CA LEU A 221 -16.45 12.01 18.53
C LEU A 221 -16.98 12.43 17.16
N LYS A 222 -16.08 13.03 16.35
CA LYS A 222 -16.38 13.41 14.96
C LYS A 222 -16.55 12.18 14.06
N SER A 223 -17.38 12.29 13.04
CA SER A 223 -17.72 11.21 12.10
C SER A 223 -16.50 10.50 11.51
N ALA A 224 -15.46 11.24 11.13
CA ALA A 224 -14.23 10.65 10.62
C ALA A 224 -13.51 9.75 11.65
N THR A 225 -13.53 10.13 12.93
CA THR A 225 -12.97 9.32 14.01
C THR A 225 -13.81 8.07 14.25
N ILE A 226 -15.13 8.20 14.22
CA ILE A 226 -16.06 7.08 14.33
C ILE A 226 -15.85 6.08 13.19
N GLN A 227 -15.77 6.56 11.94
CA GLN A 227 -15.49 5.72 10.78
C GLN A 227 -14.14 4.99 10.91
N LYS A 228 -13.09 5.70 11.35
CA LYS A 228 -11.77 5.11 11.56
C LYS A 228 -11.82 3.97 12.59
N ARG A 229 -12.48 4.18 13.72
CA ARG A 229 -12.64 3.16 14.76
C ARG A 229 -13.45 1.97 14.26
N LEU A 230 -14.63 2.23 13.70
CA LEU A 230 -15.47 1.16 13.17
C LEU A 230 -14.78 0.39 12.04
N GLY A 231 -13.88 1.05 11.31
CA GLY A 231 -13.06 0.45 10.26
C GLY A 231 -12.26 -0.77 10.72
N TRP A 232 -11.86 -0.84 11.99
CA TRP A 232 -11.20 -2.02 12.54
C TRP A 232 -12.16 -3.22 12.65
N LEU A 233 -13.39 -3.00 13.12
CA LEU A 233 -14.41 -4.06 13.16
C LEU A 233 -14.83 -4.51 11.75
N VAL A 234 -14.92 -3.56 10.80
CA VAL A 234 -15.20 -3.86 9.40
C VAL A 234 -14.10 -4.73 8.80
N ALA A 235 -12.83 -4.35 9.01
CA ALA A 235 -11.69 -5.07 8.45
C ALA A 235 -11.52 -6.47 9.09
N MET A 236 -11.67 -6.58 10.40
CA MET A 236 -11.64 -7.86 11.12
C MET A 236 -12.79 -8.78 10.68
N SER A 237 -14.01 -8.24 10.56
CA SER A 237 -15.15 -9.05 10.09
C SER A 237 -14.98 -9.49 8.64
N LYS A 238 -14.41 -8.64 7.76
CA LYS A 238 -14.08 -9.04 6.40
C LYS A 238 -13.07 -10.18 6.38
N PHE A 239 -12.00 -10.06 7.16
CA PHE A 239 -11.01 -11.13 7.32
C PHE A 239 -11.66 -12.43 7.80
N ALA A 240 -12.57 -12.35 8.79
CA ALA A 240 -13.30 -13.53 9.28
C ALA A 240 -14.22 -14.15 8.23
N ILE A 241 -14.80 -13.35 7.32
CA ILE A 241 -15.59 -13.85 6.18
C ILE A 241 -14.68 -14.56 5.18
N ASP A 242 -13.55 -13.94 4.84
CA ASP A 242 -12.57 -14.52 3.92
C ASP A 242 -12.00 -15.86 4.44
N GLU A 243 -11.93 -16.03 5.79
CA GLU A 243 -11.55 -17.27 6.48
C GLU A 243 -12.74 -18.25 6.70
N GLY A 244 -13.95 -17.94 6.21
CA GLY A 244 -15.13 -18.77 6.36
C GLY A 244 -15.69 -18.85 7.80
N ARG A 245 -15.27 -17.94 8.70
CA ARG A 245 -15.69 -17.89 10.12
C ARG A 245 -16.94 -17.04 10.33
N LEU A 246 -17.23 -16.11 9.42
CA LEU A 246 -18.42 -15.27 9.41
C LEU A 246 -19.12 -15.33 8.05
N LYS A 247 -20.43 -15.18 8.07
CA LYS A 247 -21.26 -15.10 6.85
C LYS A 247 -21.57 -13.67 6.43
N PHE A 248 -21.46 -12.72 7.35
CA PHE A 248 -21.96 -11.37 7.19
C PHE A 248 -21.13 -10.35 7.99
N ASN A 249 -20.96 -9.15 7.41
CA ASN A 249 -20.28 -8.03 8.08
C ASN A 249 -21.32 -7.05 8.65
N ALA A 250 -21.54 -7.12 9.95
CA ALA A 250 -22.52 -6.28 10.65
C ALA A 250 -22.14 -4.78 10.65
N PHE A 251 -20.89 -4.43 10.44
CA PHE A 251 -20.34 -3.08 10.61
C PHE A 251 -20.15 -2.32 9.31
N SER A 252 -20.17 -3.00 8.16
CA SER A 252 -19.93 -2.38 6.85
C SER A 252 -21.01 -1.33 6.53
N GLY A 253 -20.59 -0.09 6.23
CA GLY A 253 -21.49 1.00 5.84
C GLY A 253 -22.43 1.50 6.95
N VAL A 254 -22.20 1.14 8.21
CA VAL A 254 -23.03 1.59 9.36
C VAL A 254 -22.66 3.01 9.78
N ALA A 255 -21.37 3.35 9.81
CA ALA A 255 -20.92 4.72 10.03
C ALA A 255 -20.96 5.51 8.71
N LYS A 256 -21.85 6.49 8.63
CA LYS A 256 -21.91 7.42 7.51
C LYS A 256 -20.94 8.58 7.74
N GLN A 257 -20.42 9.13 6.64
CA GLN A 257 -19.68 10.38 6.71
C GLN A 257 -20.65 11.49 7.12
N GLY A 258 -20.28 12.24 8.15
CA GLY A 258 -21.02 13.43 8.58
C GLY A 258 -20.38 14.67 7.99
N ASP A 259 -21.08 15.77 8.14
CA ASP A 259 -20.66 17.12 7.68
C ASP A 259 -19.94 17.91 8.80
N ASP A 260 -19.34 17.16 9.75
CA ASP A 260 -18.67 17.68 10.93
C ASP A 260 -17.15 17.84 10.77
N ALA A 261 -16.66 17.74 9.54
CA ALA A 261 -15.26 17.90 9.22
C ALA A 261 -14.85 19.38 9.20
N GLU A 262 -14.09 19.82 10.18
CA GLU A 262 -13.47 21.15 10.15
C GLU A 262 -12.29 21.16 9.18
N ARG A 263 -12.29 22.15 8.29
CA ARG A 263 -11.21 22.36 7.34
C ARG A 263 -10.01 22.98 8.04
N ARG A 264 -8.84 22.37 7.91
CA ARG A 264 -7.58 22.99 8.35
C ARG A 264 -7.30 24.25 7.53
N LEU A 265 -6.90 25.30 8.22
CA LEU A 265 -6.56 26.58 7.61
C LEU A 265 -5.04 26.69 7.39
N PRO A 266 -4.58 27.35 6.33
CA PRO A 266 -3.18 27.71 6.18
C PRO A 266 -2.80 28.77 7.23
N LEU A 267 -1.51 28.87 7.55
CA LEU A 267 -1.00 30.01 8.32
C LEU A 267 -0.92 31.24 7.44
N SER A 268 -1.37 32.39 7.96
CA SER A 268 -1.29 33.67 7.30
C SER A 268 0.13 34.25 7.29
N ASP A 269 0.36 35.34 6.58
CA ASP A 269 1.64 36.04 6.62
C ASP A 269 1.90 36.66 8.01
N ASP A 270 0.84 37.12 8.72
CA ASP A 270 0.94 37.57 10.11
C ASP A 270 1.30 36.45 11.08
N ASP A 271 0.71 35.27 10.91
CA ASP A 271 1.08 34.08 11.70
C ASP A 271 2.58 33.76 11.52
N ILE A 272 3.09 33.85 10.29
CA ILE A 272 4.51 33.63 10.00
C ILE A 272 5.39 34.73 10.60
N ALA A 273 4.97 35.98 10.55
CA ALA A 273 5.67 37.08 11.20
C ALA A 273 5.75 36.86 12.72
N ALA A 274 4.65 36.45 13.35
CA ALA A 274 4.62 36.12 14.77
C ALA A 274 5.54 34.91 15.10
N ILE A 275 5.60 33.88 14.25
CA ILE A 275 6.50 32.75 14.39
C ILE A 275 7.95 33.21 14.30
N LYS A 276 8.31 34.03 13.31
CA LYS A 276 9.66 34.58 13.13
C LYS A 276 10.12 35.40 14.32
N ALA A 277 9.26 36.27 14.82
CA ALA A 277 9.52 37.13 15.97
C ALA A 277 9.77 36.35 17.28
N ASN A 278 9.38 35.09 17.35
CA ASN A 278 9.50 34.27 18.55
C ASN A 278 10.41 33.03 18.36
N LEU A 279 11.13 32.92 17.24
CA LEU A 279 11.97 31.75 16.95
C LEU A 279 13.03 31.50 18.01
N ASP A 280 13.58 32.54 18.60
CA ASP A 280 14.59 32.52 19.68
C ASP A 280 14.11 31.76 20.93
N LYS A 281 12.79 31.65 21.13
CA LYS A 281 12.16 30.88 22.21
C LYS A 281 12.16 29.37 21.97
N LEU A 282 12.60 28.94 20.80
CA LEU A 282 12.81 27.54 20.45
C LEU A 282 14.30 27.20 20.52
N ARG A 283 14.62 25.93 20.82
CA ARG A 283 15.99 25.40 20.69
C ARG A 283 16.40 25.46 19.22
N GLU A 284 17.66 25.69 18.92
CA GLU A 284 18.19 25.79 17.53
C GLU A 284 17.72 24.63 16.64
N ARG A 285 17.76 23.41 17.17
CA ARG A 285 17.30 22.22 16.45
C ARG A 285 15.79 22.27 16.12
N ASP A 286 14.99 22.77 17.05
CA ASP A 286 13.55 22.92 16.86
C ASP A 286 13.27 24.08 15.85
N GLN A 287 14.08 25.16 15.90
CA GLN A 287 14.02 26.21 14.89
C GLN A 287 14.33 25.68 13.49
N LEU A 288 15.38 24.84 13.35
CA LEU A 288 15.72 24.22 12.06
C LEU A 288 14.57 23.36 11.54
N LEU A 289 13.95 22.52 12.40
CA LEU A 289 12.81 21.69 11.99
C LEU A 289 11.62 22.53 11.53
N LEU A 290 11.32 23.62 12.24
CA LEU A 290 10.25 24.55 11.89
C LEU A 290 10.54 25.23 10.55
N ARG A 291 11.78 25.70 10.32
CA ARG A 291 12.21 26.30 9.04
C ARG A 291 12.05 25.30 7.88
N LEU A 292 12.50 24.04 8.05
CA LEU A 292 12.33 22.99 7.06
C LEU A 292 10.85 22.79 6.71
N LEU A 293 9.98 22.71 7.73
CA LEU A 293 8.55 22.52 7.50
C LEU A 293 7.92 23.71 6.76
N ALA A 294 8.31 24.94 7.14
CA ALA A 294 7.77 26.18 6.57
C ALA A 294 8.17 26.36 5.10
N THR A 295 9.45 26.04 4.78
CA THR A 295 10.02 26.29 3.44
C THR A 295 9.86 25.15 2.44
N THR A 296 9.60 23.94 2.92
CA THR A 296 9.47 22.77 2.04
C THR A 296 8.06 22.21 1.95
N GLY A 297 7.20 22.52 2.91
CA GLY A 297 5.88 21.89 3.03
C GLY A 297 5.92 20.38 3.28
N MET A 298 7.03 19.79 3.70
CA MET A 298 7.12 18.38 4.11
C MET A 298 6.15 18.07 5.24
N ARG A 299 5.74 16.79 5.36
CA ARG A 299 5.03 16.34 6.56
C ARG A 299 6.01 16.34 7.74
N PHE A 300 5.51 16.59 8.93
CA PHE A 300 6.34 16.60 10.15
C PHE A 300 7.19 15.32 10.30
N SER A 301 6.57 14.14 10.11
CA SER A 301 7.28 12.86 10.20
C SER A 301 8.38 12.71 9.15
N GLU A 302 8.19 13.26 7.96
CA GLU A 302 9.18 13.23 6.87
C GLU A 302 10.38 14.10 7.23
N ALA A 303 10.15 15.33 7.67
CA ALA A 303 11.21 16.23 8.09
C ALA A 303 11.96 15.73 9.33
N TYR A 304 11.23 15.17 10.30
CA TYR A 304 11.82 14.61 11.53
C TYR A 304 12.75 13.42 11.25
N GLN A 305 12.46 12.62 10.22
CA GLN A 305 13.22 11.41 9.88
C GLN A 305 14.40 11.65 8.93
N ILE A 306 14.71 12.89 8.58
CA ILE A 306 15.87 13.20 7.73
C ILE A 306 17.14 12.72 8.41
N LYS A 307 17.91 11.90 7.70
CA LYS A 307 19.18 11.33 8.17
C LYS A 307 20.33 11.43 7.17
N GLU A 308 20.02 11.80 5.94
CA GLU A 308 21.00 11.94 4.87
C GLU A 308 20.49 12.90 3.81
N GLU A 309 21.42 13.51 3.10
CA GLU A 309 21.14 14.32 1.92
C GLU A 309 21.98 13.87 0.73
N MET A 310 21.58 14.28 -0.42
CA MET A 310 22.24 14.01 -1.69
C MET A 310 22.41 15.32 -2.45
N THR A 311 23.19 15.29 -3.52
CA THR A 311 23.39 16.43 -4.41
C THR A 311 23.14 16.02 -5.86
N GLU A 312 22.38 16.85 -6.59
CA GLU A 312 22.14 16.69 -8.02
C GLU A 312 22.13 18.07 -8.68
N GLY A 313 22.96 18.26 -9.71
CA GLY A 313 23.07 19.54 -10.43
C GLY A 313 23.42 20.71 -9.51
N GLY A 314 24.27 20.51 -8.51
CA GLY A 314 24.66 21.52 -7.52
C GLY A 314 23.59 21.80 -6.44
N CYS A 315 22.44 21.15 -6.49
CA CYS A 315 21.37 21.33 -5.51
C CYS A 315 21.39 20.22 -4.46
N ARG A 316 21.46 20.59 -3.18
CA ARG A 316 21.29 19.67 -2.04
C ARG A 316 19.83 19.29 -1.93
N TYR A 317 19.52 18.02 -1.66
CA TYR A 317 18.17 17.51 -1.50
C TYR A 317 18.09 16.33 -0.56
N VAL A 318 16.90 16.03 -0.06
CA VAL A 318 16.61 14.86 0.75
C VAL A 318 15.57 13.97 0.04
N VAL A 319 15.64 12.68 0.29
CA VAL A 319 14.59 11.74 -0.14
C VAL A 319 13.69 11.48 1.04
N VAL A 320 12.40 11.76 0.87
CA VAL A 320 11.39 11.61 1.92
C VAL A 320 10.22 10.74 1.44
N GLY A 321 9.49 10.16 2.40
CA GLY A 321 8.37 9.26 2.14
C GLY A 321 8.75 7.81 2.50
N THR A 322 8.06 7.23 3.48
CA THR A 322 8.40 5.90 4.00
C THR A 322 7.25 4.90 3.87
N LYS A 323 6.06 5.38 3.48
CA LYS A 323 4.84 4.58 3.60
C LYS A 323 4.65 3.59 2.45
N ASN A 324 5.05 3.95 1.23
CA ASN A 324 4.99 3.13 0.02
C ASN A 324 6.09 3.61 -0.92
N GLU A 325 6.59 2.79 -1.84
CA GLU A 325 7.52 3.20 -2.91
C GLU A 325 7.00 4.42 -3.68
N GLN A 326 5.68 4.52 -3.86
CA GLN A 326 5.02 5.67 -4.49
C GLN A 326 5.08 6.97 -3.68
N SER A 327 5.40 6.90 -2.37
CA SER A 327 5.53 8.08 -1.51
C SER A 327 6.94 8.67 -1.50
N LEU A 328 7.94 7.92 -2.00
CA LEU A 328 9.32 8.38 -2.10
C LEU A 328 9.41 9.54 -3.10
N ARG A 329 9.98 10.65 -2.65
CA ARG A 329 10.18 11.81 -3.49
C ARG A 329 11.43 12.60 -3.08
N ARG A 330 12.00 13.27 -4.05
CA ARG A 330 13.12 14.18 -3.87
C ARG A 330 12.60 15.56 -3.47
N VAL A 331 13.06 16.10 -2.36
CA VAL A 331 12.72 17.45 -1.89
C VAL A 331 14.00 18.26 -1.81
N PRO A 332 14.19 19.26 -2.68
CA PRO A 332 15.35 20.15 -2.60
C PRO A 332 15.36 20.90 -1.27
N LEU A 333 16.54 21.13 -0.74
CA LEU A 333 16.72 21.95 0.46
C LEU A 333 16.75 23.43 0.05
N PRO A 334 15.73 24.25 0.41
CA PRO A 334 15.61 25.63 -0.05
C PRO A 334 16.78 26.50 0.39
N GLN A 335 17.05 27.59 -0.37
CA GLN A 335 18.11 28.52 -0.08
C GLN A 335 18.05 29.09 1.34
N ASP A 336 16.84 29.41 1.81
CA ASP A 336 16.59 29.98 3.15
C ASP A 336 16.96 29.03 4.29
N VAL A 337 17.08 27.73 4.04
CA VAL A 337 17.38 26.71 5.06
C VAL A 337 18.84 26.33 5.07
N LEU A 338 19.55 26.47 3.94
CA LEU A 338 20.94 26.02 3.81
C LEU A 338 21.90 26.58 4.89
N PRO A 339 21.81 27.85 5.32
CA PRO A 339 22.70 28.40 6.36
C PRO A 339 22.57 27.73 7.73
N PHE A 340 21.43 27.07 8.00
CA PHE A 340 21.14 26.42 9.28
C PHE A 340 21.42 24.92 9.27
N LEU A 341 21.80 24.37 8.12
CA LEU A 341 22.15 22.97 7.96
C LEU A 341 23.62 22.72 8.27
N PRO A 342 24.01 21.50 8.65
CA PRO A 342 25.40 21.13 8.84
C PRO A 342 26.24 21.45 7.60
N THR A 343 27.39 22.09 7.80
CA THR A 343 28.34 22.50 6.72
C THR A 343 28.91 21.29 5.96
N GLY A 344 29.08 20.14 6.65
CA GLY A 344 29.56 18.90 6.06
C GLY A 344 28.48 18.02 5.44
N GLY A 345 27.27 18.56 5.29
CA GLY A 345 26.10 17.80 4.85
C GLY A 345 25.44 16.99 5.97
N ILE A 346 24.23 16.50 5.70
CA ILE A 346 23.46 15.69 6.67
C ILE A 346 23.96 14.25 6.59
N LYS A 347 24.61 13.79 7.66
CA LYS A 347 25.14 12.43 7.83
C LYS A 347 24.65 11.86 9.16
N GLY A 348 23.56 11.11 9.14
CA GLY A 348 22.89 10.59 10.32
C GLY A 348 21.64 11.40 10.72
N PRO A 349 20.87 10.95 11.73
CA PRO A 349 19.62 11.58 12.12
C PRO A 349 19.80 13.06 12.48
N LEU A 350 19.12 13.94 11.74
CA LEU A 350 19.20 15.39 11.93
C LEU A 350 18.52 15.82 13.25
N PHE A 351 17.47 15.10 13.64
CA PHE A 351 16.69 15.38 14.85
C PHE A 351 16.75 14.21 15.84
N THR A 352 17.41 14.41 16.99
CA THR A 352 17.57 13.42 18.06
C THR A 352 17.21 14.02 19.42
N GLY A 353 17.10 13.20 20.46
CA GLY A 353 16.97 13.66 21.85
C GLY A 353 15.56 14.07 22.29
N ALA A 354 14.55 13.94 21.40
CA ALA A 354 13.15 14.06 21.79
C ALA A 354 12.28 13.20 20.86
N SER A 355 11.25 12.57 21.37
CA SER A 355 10.32 11.83 20.53
C SER A 355 9.52 12.77 19.61
N SER A 356 9.03 12.25 18.49
CA SER A 356 8.19 13.00 17.56
C SER A 356 6.93 13.57 18.22
N GLY A 357 6.31 12.83 19.15
CA GLY A 357 5.14 13.28 19.91
C GLY A 357 5.47 14.43 20.87
N ALA A 358 6.61 14.37 21.53
CA ALA A 358 7.07 15.45 22.43
C ALA A 358 7.35 16.74 21.65
N LEU A 359 7.94 16.63 20.46
CA LEU A 359 8.17 17.78 19.57
C LEU A 359 6.86 18.38 19.06
N LEU A 360 5.90 17.56 18.60
CA LEU A 360 4.58 18.05 18.17
C LEU A 360 3.87 18.81 19.29
N LYS A 361 3.89 18.27 20.52
CA LYS A 361 3.33 18.97 21.67
C LYS A 361 4.04 20.30 21.95
N ARG A 362 5.36 20.34 21.86
CA ARG A 362 6.15 21.57 22.03
C ARG A 362 5.81 22.62 20.99
N PHE A 363 5.70 22.23 19.71
CA PHE A 363 5.28 23.15 18.66
C PHE A 363 3.85 23.63 18.82
N SER A 364 2.93 22.78 19.26
CA SER A 364 1.56 23.22 19.56
C SER A 364 1.54 24.29 20.65
N VAL A 365 2.28 24.07 21.75
CA VAL A 365 2.42 25.07 22.83
C VAL A 365 3.12 26.34 22.34
N PHE A 366 4.14 26.23 21.50
CA PHE A 366 4.84 27.38 20.92
C PHE A 366 3.90 28.22 20.05
N LEU A 367 3.14 27.63 19.13
CA LEU A 367 2.19 28.34 18.28
C LEU A 367 1.11 29.05 19.13
N ASP A 368 0.53 28.36 20.09
CA ASP A 368 -0.52 28.89 20.96
C ASP A 368 0.03 29.96 21.94
N LYS A 369 1.01 29.60 22.79
CA LYS A 369 1.41 30.44 23.91
C LYS A 369 2.49 31.49 23.59
N LYS A 370 3.29 31.27 22.54
CA LYS A 370 4.38 32.18 22.19
C LYS A 370 4.06 33.03 20.96
N CYS A 371 3.33 32.49 19.99
CA CYS A 371 2.97 33.19 18.78
C CYS A 371 1.52 33.74 18.78
N GLY A 372 0.70 33.37 19.78
CA GLY A 372 -0.69 33.82 19.86
C GLY A 372 -1.61 33.19 18.80
N ILE A 373 -1.19 32.09 18.18
CA ILE A 373 -1.96 31.38 17.14
C ILE A 373 -2.87 30.37 17.86
N THR A 374 -4.04 30.83 18.27
CA THR A 374 -4.98 30.07 19.12
C THR A 374 -6.10 29.36 18.33
N ASP A 375 -6.24 29.64 17.03
CA ASP A 375 -7.24 28.97 16.19
C ASP A 375 -6.99 27.45 16.12
N PRO A 376 -7.93 26.60 16.57
CA PRO A 376 -7.77 25.15 16.59
C PRO A 376 -7.58 24.53 15.18
N ASN A 377 -7.99 25.25 14.13
CA ASN A 377 -7.81 24.83 12.74
C ASN A 377 -6.43 25.19 12.18
N LYS A 378 -5.64 25.99 12.91
CA LYS A 378 -4.25 26.32 12.60
C LYS A 378 -3.31 25.46 13.46
N THR A 379 -2.55 24.61 12.83
CA THR A 379 -1.63 23.68 13.47
C THR A 379 -0.27 23.68 12.76
N LEU A 380 0.70 22.94 13.27
CA LEU A 380 1.98 22.77 12.56
C LEU A 380 1.80 22.26 11.11
N HIS A 381 0.77 21.45 10.85
CA HIS A 381 0.45 20.98 9.49
C HIS A 381 -0.04 22.12 8.56
N SER A 382 -0.50 23.21 9.13
CA SER A 382 -0.92 24.41 8.39
C SER A 382 0.22 25.08 7.62
N LEU A 383 1.48 24.85 8.03
CA LEU A 383 2.66 25.24 7.24
C LEU A 383 2.65 24.58 5.85
N ARG A 384 2.24 23.32 5.79
CA ARG A 384 2.14 22.61 4.52
C ARG A 384 0.97 23.12 3.66
N HIS A 385 -0.16 23.49 4.26
CA HIS A 385 -1.25 24.15 3.54
C HIS A 385 -0.79 25.48 2.95
N ARG A 386 -0.07 26.30 3.76
CA ARG A 386 0.54 27.53 3.28
C ARG A 386 1.51 27.28 2.12
N ALA A 387 2.41 26.29 2.24
CA ALA A 387 3.34 25.95 1.17
C ALA A 387 2.61 25.60 -0.14
N ALA A 388 1.51 24.86 -0.05
CA ALA A 388 0.67 24.57 -1.21
C ALA A 388 0.05 25.83 -1.83
N ASP A 389 -0.37 26.78 -1.01
CA ASP A 389 -0.95 28.04 -1.46
C ASP A 389 0.11 28.99 -2.06
N LYS A 390 1.30 29.09 -1.45
CA LYS A 390 2.44 29.85 -2.02
C LYS A 390 2.87 29.29 -3.38
N LEU A 391 2.92 27.97 -3.55
CA LEU A 391 3.19 27.36 -4.85
C LEU A 391 2.08 27.63 -5.88
N ARG A 392 0.81 27.68 -5.46
CA ARG A 392 -0.30 28.06 -6.35
C ARG A 392 -0.20 29.54 -6.76
N ALA A 393 0.05 30.43 -5.80
CA ALA A 393 0.23 31.84 -6.05
C ALA A 393 1.42 32.14 -6.96
N ALA A 394 2.46 31.30 -6.92
CA ALA A 394 3.60 31.37 -7.82
C ALA A 394 3.36 30.68 -9.19
N GLU A 395 2.12 30.22 -9.48
CA GLU A 395 1.74 29.53 -10.71
C GLU A 395 2.52 28.22 -10.96
N CYS A 396 2.93 27.54 -9.87
CA CYS A 396 3.66 26.29 -9.99
C CYS A 396 2.81 25.23 -10.72
N PRO A 397 3.35 24.59 -11.76
CA PRO A 397 2.68 23.48 -12.45
C PRO A 397 2.20 22.42 -11.47
N THR A 398 1.00 21.88 -11.73
CA THR A 398 0.34 20.97 -10.79
C THR A 398 1.15 19.71 -10.52
N ASP A 399 1.79 19.16 -11.54
CA ASP A 399 2.65 17.97 -11.48
C ASP A 399 3.90 18.20 -10.61
N ILE A 400 4.56 19.36 -10.77
CA ILE A 400 5.70 19.76 -9.94
C ILE A 400 5.24 19.97 -8.50
N ARG A 401 4.10 20.63 -8.27
CA ARG A 401 3.54 20.83 -6.94
C ARG A 401 3.22 19.48 -6.26
N TYR A 402 2.69 18.53 -7.02
CA TYR A 402 2.43 17.18 -6.50
C TYR A 402 3.72 16.42 -6.21
N ALA A 403 4.75 16.56 -7.07
CA ALA A 403 6.06 15.97 -6.83
C ALA A 403 6.71 16.53 -5.56
N LEU A 404 6.67 17.85 -5.33
CA LEU A 404 7.21 18.50 -4.14
C LEU A 404 6.46 18.10 -2.86
N LEU A 405 5.13 18.18 -2.89
CA LEU A 405 4.32 17.95 -1.70
C LEU A 405 3.99 16.47 -1.47
N GLY A 406 4.19 15.57 -2.44
CA GLY A 406 3.87 14.14 -2.32
C GLY A 406 2.36 13.93 -2.20
N HIS A 407 1.58 14.52 -3.10
CA HIS A 407 0.19 14.17 -3.31
C HIS A 407 0.13 12.96 -4.24
N GLU A 408 -0.91 12.12 -4.07
CA GLU A 408 -1.09 10.97 -4.94
C GLU A 408 -1.26 11.41 -6.40
N LYS A 409 -0.54 10.73 -7.28
CA LYS A 409 -0.67 10.91 -8.72
C LYS A 409 -2.06 10.40 -9.14
N LYS A 410 -2.83 11.24 -9.81
CA LYS A 410 -4.21 10.89 -10.19
C LYS A 410 -4.33 10.12 -11.49
N THR A 411 -3.27 10.11 -12.30
CA THR A 411 -3.28 9.44 -13.61
C THR A 411 -2.13 8.45 -13.74
N ILE A 412 -2.33 7.43 -14.58
CA ILE A 412 -1.29 6.43 -14.92
C ILE A 412 -0.10 7.13 -15.61
N ALA A 413 -0.36 8.18 -16.38
CA ALA A 413 0.66 8.99 -17.04
C ALA A 413 1.65 9.64 -16.07
N ASP A 414 1.19 10.05 -14.88
CA ASP A 414 2.05 10.63 -13.82
C ASP A 414 3.08 9.63 -13.27
N GLY A 415 2.94 8.35 -13.57
CA GLY A 415 3.84 7.26 -13.16
C GLY A 415 5.04 7.03 -14.06
N TYR A 416 5.05 7.60 -15.27
CA TYR A 416 6.12 7.40 -16.23
C TYR A 416 7.31 8.33 -15.98
N GLY A 417 8.54 7.79 -16.15
CA GLY A 417 9.79 8.54 -16.05
C GLY A 417 10.42 8.55 -14.66
N ALA A 418 11.64 9.08 -14.58
CA ALA A 418 12.46 9.18 -13.36
C ALA A 418 12.04 10.33 -12.42
N GLY A 419 10.94 11.04 -12.73
CA GLY A 419 10.50 12.24 -12.04
C GLY A 419 11.30 13.50 -12.49
N PHE A 420 11.01 14.63 -11.82
CA PHE A 420 11.66 15.90 -12.14
C PHE A 420 13.10 15.95 -11.63
N ALA A 421 14.03 16.52 -12.41
CA ALA A 421 15.37 16.83 -11.95
C ALA A 421 15.33 17.80 -10.74
N VAL A 422 16.25 17.60 -9.80
CA VAL A 422 16.29 18.40 -8.55
C VAL A 422 16.43 19.92 -8.82
N PRO A 423 17.24 20.39 -9.78
CA PRO A 423 17.29 21.81 -10.10
C PRO A 423 15.95 22.40 -10.59
N VAL A 424 15.12 21.61 -11.27
CA VAL A 424 13.77 22.04 -11.69
C VAL A 424 12.86 22.20 -10.46
N LEU A 425 12.86 21.22 -9.56
CA LEU A 425 12.10 21.28 -8.30
C LEU A 425 12.56 22.45 -7.42
N ARG A 426 13.88 22.75 -7.44
CA ARG A 426 14.47 23.83 -6.65
C ARG A 426 13.91 25.21 -7.01
N LYS A 427 13.73 25.50 -8.30
CA LYS A 427 13.15 26.78 -8.78
C LYS A 427 11.80 27.08 -8.13
N TRP A 428 11.02 26.02 -7.85
CA TRP A 428 9.68 26.16 -7.31
C TRP A 428 9.65 26.14 -5.79
N ILE A 429 10.46 25.28 -5.16
CA ILE A 429 10.45 25.20 -3.70
C ILE A 429 10.95 26.51 -3.05
N ASP A 430 11.89 27.20 -3.68
CA ASP A 430 12.39 28.51 -3.22
C ASP A 430 11.33 29.61 -3.28
N LYS A 431 10.19 29.41 -3.99
CA LYS A 431 9.05 30.33 -4.00
C LYS A 431 8.15 30.22 -2.77
N ILE A 432 8.32 29.15 -1.96
CA ILE A 432 7.54 29.00 -0.74
C ILE A 432 7.94 30.07 0.28
N GLY A 433 9.24 30.21 0.53
CA GLY A 433 9.81 31.14 1.52
C GLY A 433 9.39 30.82 2.96
N PHE A 434 10.12 31.39 3.90
CA PHE A 434 9.74 31.32 5.33
C PHE A 434 9.24 32.67 5.79
#